data_661a4fde17158d506ed9bb44f21d42b5
#
_entry.id   661a4fde17158d506ed9bb44f21d42b5
#
_cell.length_a   1.000
_cell.length_b   1.000
_cell.length_c   1.000
_cell.angle_alpha   90.00
_cell.angle_beta   90.00
_cell.angle_gamma   90.00
#
_symmetry.space_group_name_H-M   'P 1'
#
loop_
_entity.id
_entity.type
_entity.pdbx_description
1 polymer ?
#
loop_
_entity_poly.entity_id
_entity_poly.type
_entity_poly.pdbx_seq_one_letter_code
_entity_poly.pdbx_strand_id
1 'polypeptide(L)'
;MAVKRLVTLLKTPAAERKHAGIEILGVLCSATKDDQNGLTAIATGVTLARAASTAFPDTVFEFSNGNSLTITDANFNDIYAVWTPFRQSFFTA
;
A
#
# COMPACT_ATOMS: atom_id res chain seq x y z
N MET A 1 1.45 31.72 2.28
CA MET A 1 2.09 30.58 1.61
C MET A 1 1.49 29.23 1.97
N ALA A 2 1.08 29.01 3.22
CA ALA A 2 0.46 27.78 3.63
C ALA A 2 -0.82 27.46 2.82
N VAL A 3 -1.66 28.47 2.54
CA VAL A 3 -2.90 28.30 1.74
C VAL A 3 -2.58 27.83 0.32
N LYS A 4 -1.60 28.45 -0.32
CA LYS A 4 -1.19 28.08 -1.68
C LYS A 4 -0.66 26.66 -1.74
N ARG A 5 0.14 26.26 -0.74
CA ARG A 5 0.69 24.91 -0.66
C ARG A 5 -0.43 23.89 -0.45
N LEU A 6 -1.40 24.18 0.42
CA LEU A 6 -2.54 23.28 0.65
C LEU A 6 -3.36 23.09 -0.63
N VAL A 7 -3.64 24.16 -1.35
CA VAL A 7 -4.37 24.07 -2.62
C VAL A 7 -3.61 23.23 -3.64
N THR A 8 -2.28 23.37 -3.70
CA THR A 8 -1.45 22.55 -4.58
C THR A 8 -1.54 21.07 -4.21
N LEU A 9 -1.48 20.75 -2.91
CA LEU A 9 -1.61 19.35 -2.45
C LEU A 9 -2.98 18.76 -2.78
N LEU A 10 -4.06 19.54 -2.61
CA LEU A 10 -5.41 19.09 -2.93
C LEU A 10 -5.60 18.82 -4.42
N LYS A 11 -4.82 19.52 -5.27
CA LYS A 11 -4.86 19.36 -6.72
C LYS A 11 -3.82 18.40 -7.26
N THR A 12 -3.03 17.77 -6.38
CA THR A 12 -1.99 16.83 -6.81
C THR A 12 -2.64 15.65 -7.54
N PRO A 13 -2.19 15.34 -8.77
CA PRO A 13 -2.72 14.20 -9.51
C PRO A 13 -2.54 12.88 -8.79
N ALA A 14 -3.46 11.96 -8.99
CA ALA A 14 -3.40 10.64 -8.39
C ALA A 14 -2.08 9.92 -8.70
N ALA A 15 -1.55 10.09 -9.93
CA ALA A 15 -0.27 9.48 -10.32
C ALA A 15 0.88 9.94 -9.44
N GLU A 16 0.95 11.24 -9.11
CA GLU A 16 2.00 11.77 -8.23
C GLU A 16 1.83 11.24 -6.80
N ARG A 17 0.60 11.15 -6.29
CA ARG A 17 0.34 10.58 -4.96
C ARG A 17 0.73 9.11 -4.89
N LYS A 18 0.53 8.35 -5.98
CA LYS A 18 0.94 6.96 -6.07
C LYS A 18 2.46 6.81 -6.01
N HIS A 19 3.20 7.73 -6.64
CA HIS A 19 4.66 7.72 -6.57
C HIS A 19 5.18 8.19 -5.21
N ALA A 20 4.55 9.21 -4.64
CA ALA A 20 4.91 9.69 -3.30
C ALA A 20 4.70 8.62 -2.24
N GLY A 21 3.64 7.82 -2.39
CA GLY A 21 3.39 6.67 -1.53
C GLY A 21 2.91 7.01 -0.14
N ILE A 22 2.99 6.04 0.73
CA ILE A 22 2.59 6.14 2.14
C ILE A 22 3.55 5.33 3.00
N GLU A 23 3.84 5.82 4.20
CA GLU A 23 4.69 5.09 5.14
C GLU A 23 3.88 4.03 5.88
N ILE A 24 4.37 2.79 5.83
CA ILE A 24 3.77 1.65 6.53
C ILE A 24 4.87 0.95 7.31
N LEU A 25 4.69 0.84 8.63
CA LEU A 25 5.67 0.22 9.53
C LEU A 25 7.09 0.78 9.33
N GLY A 26 7.19 2.10 9.16
CA GLY A 26 8.47 2.78 8.96
C GLY A 26 9.05 2.69 7.55
N VAL A 27 8.35 2.10 6.60
CA VAL A 27 8.80 1.95 5.22
C VAL A 27 7.93 2.79 4.29
N LEU A 28 8.55 3.65 3.50
CA LEU A 28 7.83 4.42 2.48
C LEU A 28 7.50 3.50 1.29
N CYS A 29 6.21 3.27 1.08
CA CYS A 29 5.69 2.35 0.08
C CYS A 29 5.05 3.12 -1.07
N SER A 30 5.59 3.00 -2.27
CA SER A 30 4.94 3.55 -3.47
C SER A 30 3.68 2.76 -3.81
N ALA A 31 2.81 3.36 -4.61
CA ALA A 31 1.52 2.77 -4.97
C ALA A 31 1.25 2.85 -6.47
N THR A 32 2.26 2.53 -7.27
CA THR A 32 2.09 2.41 -8.72
C THR A 32 1.11 1.29 -9.04
N LYS A 33 0.71 1.18 -10.29
CA LYS A 33 -0.19 0.10 -10.73
C LYS A 33 0.40 -1.28 -10.40
N ASP A 34 1.69 -1.47 -10.63
CA ASP A 34 2.38 -2.72 -10.31
C ASP A 34 2.39 -3.00 -8.81
N ASP A 35 2.63 -1.97 -7.98
CA ASP A 35 2.58 -2.10 -6.53
C ASP A 35 1.19 -2.52 -6.06
N GLN A 36 0.15 -1.88 -6.59
CA GLN A 36 -1.23 -2.20 -6.24
C GLN A 36 -1.60 -3.62 -6.65
N ASN A 37 -1.20 -4.04 -7.85
CA ASN A 37 -1.45 -5.40 -8.33
C ASN A 37 -0.73 -6.44 -7.46
N GLY A 38 0.52 -6.18 -7.11
CA GLY A 38 1.31 -7.08 -6.27
C GLY A 38 0.72 -7.24 -4.88
N LEU A 39 0.37 -6.13 -4.23
CA LEU A 39 -0.24 -6.18 -2.90
C LEU A 39 -1.63 -6.83 -2.92
N THR A 40 -2.40 -6.64 -3.98
CA THR A 40 -3.69 -7.32 -4.16
C THR A 40 -3.48 -8.84 -4.26
N ALA A 41 -2.49 -9.28 -5.00
CA ALA A 41 -2.17 -10.70 -5.12
C ALA A 41 -1.77 -11.31 -3.76
N ILE A 42 -0.98 -10.59 -2.97
CA ILE A 42 -0.59 -11.01 -1.62
C ILE A 42 -1.82 -11.09 -0.71
N ALA A 43 -2.71 -10.09 -0.76
CA ALA A 43 -3.95 -10.10 0.02
C ALA A 43 -4.82 -11.31 -0.32
N THR A 44 -4.91 -11.66 -1.59
CA THR A 44 -5.62 -12.85 -2.04
C THR A 44 -4.98 -14.11 -1.45
N GLY A 45 -3.65 -14.20 -1.47
CA GLY A 45 -2.92 -15.32 -0.89
C GLY A 45 -3.18 -15.49 0.61
N VAL A 46 -3.15 -14.39 1.35
CA VAL A 46 -3.45 -14.40 2.79
C VAL A 46 -4.88 -14.87 3.04
N THR A 47 -5.84 -14.35 2.27
CA THR A 47 -7.25 -14.72 2.41
C THR A 47 -7.46 -16.22 2.16
N LEU A 48 -6.83 -16.77 1.13
CA LEU A 48 -6.92 -18.19 0.81
C LEU A 48 -6.26 -19.06 1.88
N ALA A 49 -5.11 -18.65 2.39
CA ALA A 49 -4.43 -19.36 3.46
C ALA A 49 -5.29 -19.42 4.73
N ARG A 50 -5.90 -18.32 5.11
CA ARG A 50 -6.79 -18.24 6.27
C ARG A 50 -8.04 -19.10 6.08
N ALA A 51 -8.62 -19.10 4.88
CA ALA A 51 -9.77 -19.94 4.56
C ALA A 51 -9.43 -21.44 4.65
N ALA A 52 -8.21 -21.82 4.30
CA ALA A 52 -7.71 -23.19 4.39
C ALA A 52 -7.14 -23.54 5.77
N SER A 53 -7.17 -22.62 6.72
CA SER A 53 -6.58 -22.78 8.07
C SER A 53 -5.08 -23.08 8.01
N THR A 54 -4.39 -22.50 7.04
CA THR A 54 -2.93 -22.59 6.90
C THR A 54 -2.28 -21.26 7.16
N ALA A 55 -1.01 -21.26 7.57
CA ALA A 55 -0.24 -20.03 7.77
C ALA A 55 0.18 -19.45 6.43
N PHE A 56 0.08 -18.12 6.29
CA PHE A 56 0.65 -17.44 5.15
C PHE A 56 2.17 -17.32 5.35
N PRO A 57 3.00 -17.76 4.39
CA PRO A 57 4.45 -17.65 4.54
C PRO A 57 4.91 -16.19 4.49
N ASP A 58 5.95 -15.86 5.25
CA ASP A 58 6.54 -14.52 5.23
C ASP A 58 6.96 -14.18 3.80
N THR A 59 6.52 -13.02 3.32
CA THR A 59 6.74 -12.60 1.94
C THR A 59 7.34 -11.21 1.91
N VAL A 60 8.50 -11.07 1.25
CA VAL A 60 9.11 -9.76 1.03
C VAL A 60 8.58 -9.20 -0.27
N PHE A 61 7.92 -8.04 -0.19
CA PHE A 61 7.43 -7.33 -1.36
C PHE A 61 8.30 -6.10 -1.62
N GLU A 62 8.82 -5.98 -2.84
CA GLU A 62 9.60 -4.82 -3.26
C GLU A 62 8.71 -3.87 -4.04
N PHE A 63 8.65 -2.62 -3.57
CA PHE A 63 7.88 -1.56 -4.21
C PHE A 63 8.64 -0.94 -5.36
N SER A 64 7.92 -0.28 -6.28
CA SER A 64 8.52 0.37 -7.45
C SER A 64 9.55 1.44 -7.09
N ASN A 65 9.47 1.99 -5.87
CA ASN A 65 10.46 2.97 -5.39
C ASN A 65 11.76 2.34 -4.86
N GLY A 66 11.88 1.01 -4.88
CA GLY A 66 13.06 0.29 -4.43
C GLY A 66 13.04 -0.13 -2.96
N ASN A 67 12.08 0.35 -2.17
CA ASN A 67 11.92 -0.09 -0.79
C ASN A 67 11.21 -1.44 -0.73
N SER A 68 11.41 -2.18 0.35
CA SER A 68 10.75 -3.46 0.53
C SER A 68 10.09 -3.55 1.90
N LEU A 69 9.07 -4.37 2.01
CA LEU A 69 8.31 -4.60 3.23
C LEU A 69 8.06 -6.09 3.38
N THR A 70 8.39 -6.63 4.54
CA THR A 70 8.11 -8.05 4.83
C THR A 70 6.68 -8.17 5.34
N ILE A 71 5.86 -8.91 4.62
CA ILE A 71 4.45 -9.13 4.96
C ILE A 71 4.33 -10.52 5.58
N THR A 72 3.84 -10.55 6.81
CA THR A 72 3.66 -11.78 7.57
C THR A 72 2.19 -11.96 7.93
N ASP A 73 1.82 -13.15 8.33
CA ASP A 73 0.47 -13.42 8.83
C ASP A 73 0.15 -12.55 10.06
N ALA A 74 1.16 -12.25 10.87
CA ALA A 74 1.00 -11.43 12.07
C ALA A 74 0.80 -9.93 11.77
N ASN A 75 1.48 -9.38 10.76
CA ASN A 75 1.42 -7.93 10.47
C ASN A 75 0.50 -7.57 9.31
N PHE A 76 -0.09 -8.55 8.63
CA PHE A 76 -0.95 -8.32 7.48
C PHE A 76 -2.07 -7.32 7.76
N ASN A 77 -2.80 -7.49 8.86
CA ASN A 77 -3.92 -6.61 9.19
C ASN A 77 -3.47 -5.16 9.40
N ASP A 78 -2.33 -4.96 10.08
CA ASP A 78 -1.79 -3.63 10.33
C ASP A 78 -1.36 -2.94 9.03
N ILE A 79 -0.74 -3.69 8.13
CA ILE A 79 -0.31 -3.16 6.83
C ILE A 79 -1.53 -2.73 6.01
N TYR A 80 -2.53 -3.57 5.89
CA TYR A 80 -3.68 -3.28 5.04
C TYR A 80 -4.65 -2.28 5.67
N ALA A 81 -4.63 -2.11 7.00
CA ALA A 81 -5.37 -1.05 7.66
C ALA A 81 -4.89 0.35 7.21
N VAL A 82 -3.61 0.49 6.87
CA VAL A 82 -3.04 1.73 6.34
C VAL A 82 -3.16 1.79 4.82
N TRP A 83 -2.84 0.69 4.14
CA TRP A 83 -2.80 0.62 2.67
C TRP A 83 -4.17 0.80 2.03
N THR A 84 -5.19 0.12 2.53
CA THR A 84 -6.51 0.09 1.88
C THR A 84 -7.15 1.46 1.78
N PRO A 85 -7.24 2.28 2.85
CA PRO A 85 -7.77 3.63 2.73
C PRO A 85 -6.98 4.50 1.75
N PHE A 86 -5.64 4.37 1.74
CA PHE A 86 -4.79 5.11 0.84
C PHE A 86 -5.09 4.75 -0.63
N ARG A 87 -5.18 3.46 -0.94
CA ARG A 87 -5.53 2.98 -2.27
C ARG A 87 -6.92 3.46 -2.68
N GLN A 88 -7.89 3.40 -1.78
CA GLN A 88 -9.26 3.84 -2.07
C GLN A 88 -9.34 5.31 -2.42
N SER A 89 -8.45 6.13 -1.86
CA SER A 89 -8.42 7.56 -2.17
C SER A 89 -8.18 7.85 -3.65
N PHE A 90 -7.59 6.92 -4.40
CA PHE A 90 -7.36 7.08 -5.83
C PHE A 90 -8.63 6.92 -6.65
N PHE A 91 -9.62 6.21 -6.13
CA PHE A 91 -10.90 5.98 -6.81
C PHE A 91 -11.92 7.07 -6.52
N THR A 92 -11.77 7.77 -5.40
CA THR A 92 -12.72 8.79 -4.95
C THR A 92 -12.23 10.21 -5.19
N ALA A 93 -11.01 10.38 -5.67
CA ALA A 93 -10.40 11.70 -5.89
C ALA A 93 -10.84 12.40 -7.19
#